data_8a157ada7f280593a6467319b510aa44
#
_entry.id   8a157ada7f280593a6467319b510aa44
#
_cell.length_a   1.000
_cell.length_b   1.000
_cell.length_c   1.000
_cell.angle_alpha   90.00
_cell.angle_beta   90.00
_cell.angle_gamma   90.00
#
_symmetry.space_group_name_H-M   'P 1'
#
loop_
_entity.id
_entity.type
_entity.pdbx_description
1 polymer ?
#
loop_
_entity_poly.entity_id
_entity_poly.type
_entity_poly.pdbx_seq_one_letter_code
_entity_poly.pdbx_strand_id
1 'polypeptide(L)'
;AANWVTEMKIDPPILRRKMEKFSGGNQQKAVLARWLRTDPKVLILDEPTQGVDIGSKSAVYERVEKFAELGGTVIVASSDTDELVRLCDRVLIMRSGVIACELFGDEITASRIVTETLGATSNRVSSRVVPRRISTKVIRDTSPASSSREN
;
A
#
# COMPACT_ATOMS: atom_id res chain seq x y z
N ALA A 1 -2.95 -3.64 -22.63
CA ALA A 1 -2.71 -2.21 -22.34
C ALA A 1 -4.01 -1.43 -22.15
N ALA A 2 -5.00 -1.55 -23.05
CA ALA A 2 -6.27 -0.82 -22.97
C ALA A 2 -6.98 -1.04 -21.62
N ASN A 3 -7.11 -2.28 -21.15
CA ASN A 3 -7.75 -2.61 -19.87
C ASN A 3 -7.10 -1.86 -18.69
N TRP A 4 -5.77 -1.79 -18.66
CA TRP A 4 -5.05 -1.09 -17.58
C TRP A 4 -5.25 0.42 -17.59
N VAL A 5 -5.43 1.04 -18.76
CA VAL A 5 -5.75 2.48 -18.85
C VAL A 5 -7.10 2.77 -18.22
N THR A 6 -8.10 1.94 -18.52
CA THR A 6 -9.44 2.06 -17.92
C THR A 6 -9.41 1.74 -16.43
N GLU A 7 -8.78 0.64 -16.04
CA GLU A 7 -8.70 0.20 -14.65
C GLU A 7 -7.99 1.20 -13.74
N MET A 8 -6.93 1.83 -14.23
CA MET A 8 -6.18 2.86 -13.50
C MET A 8 -6.78 4.26 -13.63
N LYS A 9 -7.90 4.39 -14.36
CA LYS A 9 -8.53 5.69 -14.61
C LYS A 9 -7.53 6.72 -15.13
N ILE A 10 -6.69 6.32 -16.12
CA ILE A 10 -5.70 7.21 -16.73
C ILE A 10 -6.42 8.12 -17.73
N ASP A 11 -6.26 9.43 -17.57
CA ASP A 11 -6.90 10.44 -18.42
C ASP A 11 -5.87 11.41 -19.01
N PRO A 12 -5.91 11.66 -20.34
CA PRO A 12 -6.77 11.04 -21.35
C PRO A 12 -6.32 9.59 -21.69
N PRO A 13 -7.23 8.70 -22.08
CA PRO A 13 -6.95 7.28 -22.32
C PRO A 13 -6.23 7.02 -23.65
N ILE A 14 -5.17 7.76 -23.91
CA ILE A 14 -4.43 7.74 -25.18
C ILE A 14 -3.19 6.85 -25.03
N LEU A 15 -3.25 5.61 -25.50
CA LEU A 15 -2.18 4.62 -25.37
C LEU A 15 -0.83 5.01 -25.98
N ARG A 16 -0.83 5.84 -27.01
CA ARG A 16 0.38 6.28 -27.71
C ARG A 16 0.91 7.64 -27.28
N ARG A 17 0.29 8.25 -26.24
CA ARG A 17 0.75 9.53 -25.71
C ARG A 17 2.10 9.37 -25.02
N LYS A 18 3.02 10.29 -25.26
CA LYS A 18 4.31 10.32 -24.57
C LYS A 18 4.07 10.55 -23.06
N MET A 19 4.82 9.84 -22.21
CA MET A 19 4.68 9.87 -20.76
C MET A 19 4.79 11.29 -20.19
N GLU A 20 5.74 12.08 -20.66
CA GLU A 20 5.98 13.49 -20.30
C GLU A 20 4.78 14.43 -20.48
N LYS A 21 3.82 14.03 -21.30
CA LYS A 21 2.59 14.80 -21.59
C LYS A 21 1.42 14.45 -20.68
N PHE A 22 1.59 13.51 -19.76
CA PHE A 22 0.62 13.21 -18.73
C PHE A 22 0.88 14.02 -17.46
N SER A 23 -0.18 14.30 -16.67
CA SER A 23 -0.01 14.81 -15.31
C SER A 23 0.78 13.84 -14.44
N GLY A 24 1.41 14.32 -13.37
CA GLY A 24 2.16 13.49 -12.43
C GLY A 24 1.36 12.29 -11.93
N GLY A 25 0.10 12.50 -11.54
CA GLY A 25 -0.79 11.43 -11.10
C GLY A 25 -1.05 10.37 -12.18
N ASN A 26 -1.21 10.77 -13.45
CA ASN A 26 -1.37 9.80 -14.54
C ASN A 26 -0.06 9.08 -14.87
N GLN A 27 1.09 9.74 -14.69
CA GLN A 27 2.39 9.09 -14.82
C GLN A 27 2.57 8.01 -13.74
N GLN A 28 2.26 8.31 -12.47
CA GLN A 28 2.32 7.35 -11.36
C GLN A 28 1.39 6.15 -11.61
N LYS A 29 0.15 6.39 -12.00
CA LYS A 29 -0.80 5.32 -12.37
C LYS A 29 -0.25 4.43 -13.50
N ALA A 30 0.35 5.03 -14.53
CA ALA A 30 0.91 4.28 -15.65
C ALA A 30 2.12 3.44 -15.24
N VAL A 31 2.99 3.97 -14.36
CA VAL A 31 4.13 3.22 -13.80
C VAL A 31 3.63 2.05 -12.96
N LEU A 32 2.67 2.28 -12.06
CA LEU A 32 2.09 1.23 -11.23
C LEU A 32 1.43 0.14 -12.10
N ALA A 33 0.63 0.53 -13.10
CA ALA A 33 0.02 -0.40 -14.05
C ALA A 33 1.05 -1.26 -14.79
N ARG A 34 2.20 -0.68 -15.15
CA ARG A 34 3.29 -1.41 -15.81
C ARG A 34 3.83 -2.53 -14.92
N TRP A 35 4.03 -2.26 -13.63
CA TRP A 35 4.55 -3.25 -12.69
C TRP A 35 3.51 -4.30 -12.32
N LEU A 36 2.28 -3.91 -12.01
CA LEU A 36 1.20 -4.84 -11.69
C LEU A 36 0.91 -5.83 -12.83
N ARG A 37 1.11 -5.41 -14.08
CA ARG A 37 0.94 -6.29 -15.25
C ARG A 37 1.92 -7.44 -15.30
N THR A 38 3.04 -7.37 -14.61
CA THR A 38 4.03 -8.45 -14.57
C THR A 38 3.69 -9.54 -13.56
N ASP A 39 2.55 -9.42 -12.90
CA ASP A 39 2.08 -10.33 -11.85
C ASP A 39 3.14 -10.61 -10.78
N PRO A 40 3.68 -9.56 -10.13
CA PRO A 40 4.74 -9.72 -9.15
C PRO A 40 4.18 -10.38 -7.88
N LYS A 41 5.02 -11.09 -7.13
CA LYS A 41 4.67 -11.56 -5.78
C LYS A 41 4.88 -10.49 -4.71
N VAL A 42 5.83 -9.59 -4.95
CA VAL A 42 6.20 -8.50 -4.06
C VAL A 42 6.22 -7.20 -4.84
N LEU A 43 5.53 -6.19 -4.35
CA LEU A 43 5.49 -4.83 -4.88
C LEU A 43 6.18 -3.89 -3.90
N ILE A 44 7.21 -3.19 -4.34
CA ILE A 44 7.93 -2.19 -3.54
C ILE A 44 7.60 -0.82 -4.11
N LEU A 45 7.07 0.05 -3.27
CA LEU A 45 6.63 1.40 -3.61
C LEU A 45 7.40 2.41 -2.77
N ASP A 46 8.02 3.37 -3.44
CA ASP A 46 8.73 4.48 -2.81
C ASP A 46 8.01 5.78 -3.17
N GLU A 47 7.47 6.48 -2.16
CA GLU A 47 6.66 7.69 -2.28
C GLU A 47 5.60 7.58 -3.40
N PRO A 48 4.72 6.55 -3.40
CA PRO A 48 3.90 6.21 -4.55
C PRO A 48 2.87 7.27 -4.94
N THR A 49 2.55 8.19 -4.05
CA THR A 49 1.60 9.28 -4.34
C THR A 49 2.17 10.68 -4.15
N GLN A 50 3.50 10.82 -4.11
CA GLN A 50 4.14 12.13 -4.00
C GLN A 50 3.81 13.01 -5.22
N GLY A 51 3.34 14.24 -4.97
CA GLY A 51 2.98 15.17 -6.04
C GLY A 51 1.73 14.81 -6.84
N VAL A 52 0.92 13.89 -6.33
CA VAL A 52 -0.32 13.41 -6.95
C VAL A 52 -1.53 14.09 -6.29
N ASP A 53 -2.52 14.49 -7.08
CA ASP A 53 -3.77 15.04 -6.58
C ASP A 53 -4.59 13.99 -5.81
N ILE A 54 -5.48 14.46 -4.91
CA ILE A 54 -6.28 13.62 -4.01
C ILE A 54 -7.08 12.54 -4.76
N GLY A 55 -7.67 12.89 -5.90
CA GLY A 55 -8.47 11.95 -6.69
C GLY A 55 -7.61 10.84 -7.31
N SER A 56 -6.41 11.19 -7.75
CA SER A 56 -5.44 10.24 -8.30
C SER A 56 -4.82 9.36 -7.22
N LYS A 57 -4.60 9.87 -6.00
CA LYS A 57 -4.15 9.07 -4.84
C LYS A 57 -5.10 7.89 -4.56
N SER A 58 -6.42 8.17 -4.52
CA SER A 58 -7.43 7.13 -4.26
C SER A 58 -7.34 5.97 -5.25
N ALA A 59 -7.15 6.26 -6.54
CA ALA A 59 -7.03 5.23 -7.55
C ALA A 59 -5.75 4.37 -7.40
N VAL A 60 -4.65 4.96 -6.91
CA VAL A 60 -3.43 4.22 -6.58
C VAL A 60 -3.68 3.30 -5.39
N TYR A 61 -4.28 3.81 -4.32
CA TYR A 61 -4.57 3.05 -3.11
C TYR A 61 -5.48 1.84 -3.39
N GLU A 62 -6.59 2.05 -4.10
CA GLU A 62 -7.50 0.97 -4.50
C GLU A 62 -6.78 -0.18 -5.22
N ARG A 63 -5.76 0.14 -6.02
CA ARG A 63 -4.99 -0.87 -6.75
C ARG A 63 -3.98 -1.60 -5.89
N VAL A 64 -3.34 -0.90 -4.98
CA VAL A 64 -2.41 -1.49 -4.00
C VAL A 64 -3.16 -2.41 -3.05
N GLU A 65 -4.30 -1.95 -2.52
CA GLU A 65 -5.19 -2.73 -1.66
C GLU A 65 -5.66 -4.01 -2.38
N LYS A 66 -6.17 -3.87 -3.61
CA LYS A 66 -6.60 -5.03 -4.41
C LYS A 66 -5.48 -6.03 -4.69
N PHE A 67 -4.26 -5.55 -4.95
CA PHE A 67 -3.11 -6.43 -5.15
C PHE A 67 -2.78 -7.22 -3.87
N ALA A 68 -2.84 -6.56 -2.70
CA ALA A 68 -2.65 -7.22 -1.41
C ALA A 68 -3.76 -8.23 -1.09
N GLU A 69 -5.03 -7.90 -1.38
CA GLU A 69 -6.18 -8.82 -1.22
C GLU A 69 -6.05 -10.09 -2.06
N LEU A 70 -5.43 -9.99 -3.22
CA LEU A 70 -5.15 -11.15 -4.10
C LEU A 70 -3.94 -11.98 -3.64
N GLY A 71 -3.35 -11.66 -2.49
CA GLY A 71 -2.25 -12.40 -1.89
C GLY A 71 -0.86 -11.85 -2.23
N GLY A 72 -0.77 -10.68 -2.88
CA GLY A 72 0.49 -9.98 -3.11
C GLY A 72 1.05 -9.39 -1.81
N THR A 73 2.37 -9.30 -1.72
CA THR A 73 3.04 -8.60 -0.62
C THR A 73 3.40 -7.19 -1.05
N VAL A 74 3.08 -6.18 -0.24
CA VAL A 74 3.40 -4.77 -0.54
C VAL A 74 4.34 -4.22 0.52
N ILE A 75 5.39 -3.52 0.07
CA ILE A 75 6.28 -2.72 0.90
C ILE A 75 6.14 -1.28 0.44
N VAL A 76 5.73 -0.39 1.33
CA VAL A 76 5.58 1.04 1.04
C VAL A 76 6.59 1.83 1.88
N ALA A 77 7.37 2.67 1.23
CA ALA A 77 8.13 3.74 1.90
C ALA A 77 7.42 5.06 1.57
N SER A 78 7.00 5.80 2.59
CA SER A 78 6.29 7.06 2.40
C SER A 78 6.54 8.02 3.57
N SER A 79 6.58 9.30 3.26
CA SER A 79 6.53 10.40 4.22
C SER A 79 5.10 10.87 4.52
N ASP A 80 4.12 10.43 3.75
CA ASP A 80 2.70 10.73 3.95
C ASP A 80 2.10 9.77 4.99
N THR A 81 1.84 10.27 6.19
CA THR A 81 1.31 9.48 7.30
C THR A 81 -0.07 8.91 7.03
N ASP A 82 -0.91 9.62 6.29
CA ASP A 82 -2.27 9.16 5.94
C ASP A 82 -2.21 7.99 4.96
N GLU A 83 -1.23 8.01 4.04
CA GLU A 83 -0.96 6.89 3.14
C GLU A 83 -0.56 5.64 3.93
N LEU A 84 0.36 5.77 4.91
CA LEU A 84 0.79 4.66 5.75
C LEU A 84 -0.34 4.09 6.61
N VAL A 85 -1.15 4.97 7.22
CA VAL A 85 -2.32 4.56 8.02
C VAL A 85 -3.32 3.77 7.17
N ARG A 86 -3.51 4.18 5.92
CA ARG A 86 -4.46 3.55 5.03
C ARG A 86 -3.99 2.19 4.49
N LEU A 87 -2.73 2.11 4.06
CA LEU A 87 -2.24 0.98 3.27
C LEU A 87 -1.55 -0.11 4.10
N CYS A 88 -1.09 0.21 5.32
CA CYS A 88 -0.17 -0.67 6.04
C CYS A 88 -0.84 -1.37 7.22
N ASP A 89 -0.64 -2.69 7.35
CA ASP A 89 -0.96 -3.47 8.56
C ASP A 89 0.20 -3.44 9.58
N ARG A 90 1.38 -2.94 9.15
CA ARG A 90 2.61 -2.84 9.94
C ARG A 90 3.44 -1.68 9.45
N VAL A 91 3.90 -0.82 10.34
CA VAL A 91 4.75 0.34 10.02
C VAL A 91 6.06 0.26 10.80
N LEU A 92 7.18 0.40 10.10
CA LEU A 92 8.52 0.51 10.66
C LEU A 92 8.95 1.98 10.60
N ILE A 93 9.18 2.59 11.75
CA ILE A 93 9.69 3.96 11.85
C ILE A 93 11.21 3.92 11.89
N MET A 94 11.83 4.53 10.89
CA MET A 94 13.29 4.61 10.80
C MET A 94 13.79 5.99 11.21
N ARG A 95 14.83 6.01 12.05
CA ARG A 95 15.55 7.23 12.44
C ARG A 95 17.05 6.95 12.43
N SER A 96 17.81 7.87 11.84
CA SER A 96 19.29 7.78 11.82
C SER A 96 19.81 6.40 11.36
N GLY A 97 19.12 5.79 10.37
CA GLY A 97 19.55 4.51 9.79
C GLY A 97 19.15 3.26 10.60
N VAL A 98 18.43 3.40 11.71
CA VAL A 98 17.95 2.28 12.52
C VAL A 98 16.44 2.27 12.66
N ILE A 99 15.86 1.09 12.87
CA ILE A 99 14.43 0.96 13.19
C ILE A 99 14.23 1.41 14.64
N ALA A 100 13.58 2.55 14.82
CA ALA A 100 13.33 3.14 16.14
C ALA A 100 12.07 2.59 16.80
N CYS A 101 11.05 2.27 16.01
CA CYS A 101 9.75 1.80 16.49
C CYS A 101 9.07 0.94 15.41
N GLU A 102 8.22 0.03 15.86
CA GLU A 102 7.38 -0.80 15.02
C GLU A 102 5.94 -0.73 15.54
N LEU A 103 4.98 -0.44 14.65
CA LEU A 103 3.57 -0.27 14.95
C LEU A 103 2.75 -1.32 14.20
N PHE A 104 1.65 -1.81 14.83
CA PHE A 104 0.77 -2.83 14.26
C PHE A 104 -0.70 -2.47 14.46
N GLY A 105 -1.52 -2.77 13.47
CA GLY A 105 -2.99 -2.68 13.56
C GLY A 105 -3.45 -1.32 14.12
N ASP A 106 -4.18 -1.34 15.22
CA ASP A 106 -4.76 -0.14 15.84
C ASP A 106 -3.74 0.88 16.38
N GLU A 107 -2.47 0.48 16.53
CA GLU A 107 -1.39 1.41 16.88
C GLU A 107 -1.01 2.34 15.74
N ILE A 108 -1.37 1.98 14.49
CA ILE A 108 -1.04 2.73 13.28
C ILE A 108 -1.99 3.92 13.16
N THR A 109 -1.62 5.05 13.76
CA THR A 109 -2.33 6.32 13.64
C THR A 109 -1.38 7.42 13.19
N ALA A 110 -1.89 8.43 12.48
CA ALA A 110 -1.05 9.54 12.00
C ALA A 110 -0.31 10.23 13.15
N SER A 111 -1.00 10.46 14.28
CA SER A 111 -0.39 11.07 15.47
C SER A 111 0.74 10.21 16.06
N ARG A 112 0.56 8.90 16.12
CA ARG A 112 1.57 7.99 16.64
C ARG A 112 2.79 7.93 15.72
N ILE A 113 2.57 7.83 14.42
CA ILE A 113 3.65 7.85 13.42
C ILE A 113 4.47 9.13 13.54
N VAL A 114 3.82 10.30 13.59
CA VAL A 114 4.51 11.60 13.74
C VAL A 114 5.29 11.66 15.05
N THR A 115 4.68 11.27 16.17
CA THR A 115 5.32 11.30 17.49
C THR A 115 6.59 10.45 17.53
N GLU A 116 6.52 9.24 17.00
CA GLU A 116 7.67 8.32 16.96
C GLU A 116 8.75 8.79 15.96
N THR A 117 8.34 9.37 14.83
CA THR A 117 9.28 9.94 13.84
C THR A 117 10.07 11.09 14.41
N LEU A 118 9.43 11.98 15.18
CA LEU A 118 10.08 13.12 15.83
C LEU A 118 10.91 12.72 17.07
N GLY A 119 10.75 11.51 17.56
CA GLY A 119 11.45 11.05 18.76
C GLY A 119 10.96 11.69 20.06
N ALA A 120 9.73 12.18 20.08
CA ALA A 120 9.14 12.84 21.23
C ALA A 120 8.89 11.86 22.40
N THR A 121 8.92 10.56 22.16
CA THR A 121 8.86 9.55 23.22
C THR A 121 10.28 9.18 23.64
N SER A 122 10.73 9.78 24.74
CA SER A 122 12.00 9.48 25.37
C SER A 122 12.12 7.97 25.69
N ASN A 123 13.14 7.33 25.10
CA ASN A 123 13.82 6.16 25.61
C ASN A 123 12.98 4.96 26.06
N ARG A 124 12.33 4.26 25.12
CA ARG A 124 12.12 2.83 25.24
C ARG A 124 12.26 2.16 23.87
N VAL A 125 13.49 1.75 23.56
CA VAL A 125 13.68 0.62 22.65
C VAL A 125 13.03 -0.56 23.36
N SER A 126 11.77 -0.81 23.07
CA SER A 126 11.14 -2.07 23.42
C SER A 126 11.78 -3.12 22.54
N SER A 127 12.78 -3.81 23.10
CA SER A 127 13.35 -5.03 22.52
C SER A 127 12.32 -6.16 22.61
N ARG A 128 11.15 -5.97 22.01
CA ARG A 128 10.28 -7.08 21.64
C ARG A 128 10.88 -7.71 20.40
N VAL A 129 11.66 -8.74 20.61
CA VAL A 129 11.91 -9.74 19.56
C VAL A 129 10.55 -10.32 19.20
N VAL A 130 9.92 -9.74 18.20
CA VAL A 130 8.71 -10.31 17.61
C VAL A 130 9.17 -11.46 16.73
N PRO A 131 8.69 -12.70 16.98
CA PRO A 131 9.02 -13.80 16.10
C PRO A 131 8.55 -13.46 14.69
N ARG A 132 9.41 -13.68 13.70
CA ARG A 132 9.13 -13.52 12.27
C ARG A 132 7.91 -14.38 11.89
N ARG A 133 6.73 -13.86 12.04
CA ARG A 133 5.55 -14.34 11.34
C ARG A 133 5.24 -13.31 10.28
N ILE A 134 5.54 -13.67 9.04
CA ILE A 134 4.96 -13.03 7.87
C ILE A 134 3.45 -13.21 8.02
N SER A 135 2.74 -12.16 8.40
CA SER A 135 1.30 -12.21 8.54
C SER A 135 0.70 -12.06 7.14
N THR A 136 0.56 -13.19 6.45
CA THR A 136 -0.29 -13.27 5.28
C THR A 136 -1.71 -13.24 5.82
N LYS A 137 -2.45 -12.15 5.60
CA LYS A 137 -3.88 -12.10 5.89
C LYS A 137 -4.59 -13.00 4.89
N VAL A 138 -4.80 -14.26 5.28
CA VAL A 138 -5.66 -15.19 4.54
C VAL A 138 -7.09 -14.80 4.86
N ILE A 139 -7.76 -14.13 3.93
CA ILE A 139 -9.21 -13.95 3.96
C ILE A 139 -9.79 -15.34 3.71
N ARG A 140 -10.28 -16.00 4.74
CA ARG A 140 -11.08 -17.22 4.59
C ARG A 140 -12.45 -16.79 4.06
N ASP A 141 -12.75 -17.26 2.86
CA ASP A 141 -14.11 -17.20 2.31
C ASP A 141 -15.06 -17.96 3.26
N THR A 142 -15.94 -17.22 3.92
CA THR A 142 -17.03 -17.78 4.74
C THR A 142 -18.31 -17.76 3.92
N SER A 143 -18.32 -18.44 2.79
CA SER A 143 -19.56 -18.81 2.12
C SER A 143 -20.14 -20.02 2.84
N PRO A 144 -21.37 -19.96 3.38
CA PRO A 144 -22.00 -21.14 3.97
C PRO A 144 -22.31 -22.14 2.87
N ALA A 145 -21.79 -23.35 3.03
CA ALA A 145 -22.13 -24.47 2.19
C ALA A 145 -23.65 -24.70 2.24
N SER A 146 -24.29 -24.54 1.10
CA SER A 146 -25.69 -24.92 0.89
C SER A 146 -25.82 -26.43 1.03
N SER A 147 -26.29 -26.88 2.16
CA SER A 147 -26.70 -28.27 2.36
C SER A 147 -28.03 -28.50 1.65
N SER A 148 -27.97 -28.94 0.42
CA SER A 148 -29.10 -29.65 -0.20
C SER A 148 -29.20 -31.01 0.46
N ARG A 149 -30.19 -31.21 1.31
CA ARG A 149 -30.68 -32.53 1.64
C ARG A 149 -31.92 -32.76 0.82
N GLU A 150 -31.78 -33.73 -0.06
CA GLU A 150 -32.89 -34.40 -0.70
C GLU A 150 -33.77 -35.07 0.33
N ASN A 151 -35.04 -34.97 0.12
CA ASN A 151 -36.02 -36.04 0.36
C ASN A 151 -37.07 -35.93 -0.73
#